data_5962e9d68f5c97c547eec453a7bc28b0
#
_entry.id   5962e9d68f5c97c547eec453a7bc28b0
#
_cell.length_a   1.000
_cell.length_b   1.000
_cell.length_c   1.000
_cell.angle_alpha   90.00
_cell.angle_beta   90.00
_cell.angle_gamma   90.00
#
_symmetry.space_group_name_H-M   'P 1'
#
loop_
_entity.id
_entity.type
_entity.pdbx_description
1 polymer ?
#
loop_
_entity_poly.entity_id
_entity_poly.type
_entity_poly.pdbx_seq_one_letter_code
_entity_poly.pdbx_strand_id
1 'polypeptide(L)'
;AMTLGTRIVVLKDGIIQQVDTPQNLYNTPNNIFVAGFIGSPQMNLIDAEVKANGSQVDLVLSDTVTITLPAEKSKKLIDGNYVGKTVVVGIRPEDVKDDAEFIAKNADSKFTATVKVYELLGAEVNLHYEIGDVTCTAKVNPRTTARPGDEVTFAMDVERLHVFDKETEIVITH
;
A
#
# COMPACT_ATOMS: atom_id res chain seq x y z
N ALA A 1 -13.59 -10.12 -13.35
CA ALA A 1 -12.52 -10.99 -13.86
C ALA A 1 -12.02 -11.96 -12.79
N MET A 2 -11.95 -11.53 -11.53
CA MET A 2 -11.42 -12.34 -10.42
C MET A 2 -12.21 -13.62 -10.12
N THR A 3 -13.47 -13.71 -10.54
CA THR A 3 -14.34 -14.85 -10.22
C THR A 3 -14.56 -15.81 -11.38
N LEU A 4 -14.12 -15.49 -12.60
CA LEU A 4 -14.51 -16.20 -13.81
C LEU A 4 -13.46 -17.14 -14.40
N GLY A 5 -12.23 -17.16 -13.90
CA GLY A 5 -11.19 -17.97 -14.48
C GLY A 5 -10.26 -18.57 -13.45
N THR A 6 -9.65 -19.70 -13.80
CA THR A 6 -8.57 -20.29 -13.00
C THR A 6 -7.25 -19.57 -13.24
N ARG A 7 -7.09 -18.94 -14.40
CA ARG A 7 -5.93 -18.12 -14.75
C ARG A 7 -6.39 -16.90 -15.53
N ILE A 8 -5.74 -15.77 -15.28
CA ILE A 8 -6.03 -14.50 -15.91
C ILE A 8 -4.76 -14.00 -16.57
N VAL A 9 -4.91 -13.46 -17.79
CA VAL A 9 -3.84 -12.77 -18.51
C VAL A 9 -4.07 -11.28 -18.40
N VAL A 10 -3.11 -10.56 -17.84
CA VAL A 10 -3.16 -9.09 -17.76
C VAL A 10 -2.32 -8.54 -18.90
N LEU A 11 -2.94 -7.74 -19.76
CA LEU A 11 -2.31 -7.14 -20.94
C LEU A 11 -2.25 -5.62 -20.80
N LYS A 12 -1.15 -5.04 -21.27
CA LYS A 12 -1.01 -3.59 -21.44
C LYS A 12 -0.41 -3.34 -22.82
N ASP A 13 -1.12 -2.60 -23.65
CA ASP A 13 -0.69 -2.28 -25.03
C ASP A 13 -0.29 -3.52 -25.83
N GLY A 14 -1.06 -4.61 -25.67
CA GLY A 14 -0.82 -5.89 -26.36
C GLY A 14 0.31 -6.73 -25.77
N ILE A 15 0.97 -6.26 -24.71
CA ILE A 15 2.09 -6.98 -24.08
C ILE A 15 1.61 -7.61 -22.76
N ILE A 16 1.91 -8.90 -22.59
CA ILE A 16 1.54 -9.64 -21.40
C ILE A 16 2.36 -9.11 -20.21
N GLN A 17 1.65 -8.67 -19.16
CA GLN A 17 2.25 -8.19 -17.91
C GLN A 17 2.39 -9.32 -16.89
N GLN A 18 1.37 -10.16 -16.79
CA GLN A 18 1.37 -11.31 -15.88
C GLN A 18 0.27 -12.29 -16.32
N VAL A 19 0.58 -13.58 -16.18
CA VAL A 19 -0.40 -14.68 -16.34
C VAL A 19 -0.40 -15.46 -15.05
N ASP A 20 -1.51 -15.45 -14.32
CA ASP A 20 -1.53 -16.06 -13.00
C ASP A 20 -2.96 -16.35 -12.54
N THR A 21 -3.08 -16.98 -11.37
CA THR A 21 -4.36 -17.13 -10.69
C THR A 21 -4.88 -15.77 -10.23
N PRO A 22 -6.19 -15.60 -10.06
CA PRO A 22 -6.75 -14.37 -9.49
C PRO A 22 -6.09 -13.98 -8.17
N GLN A 23 -5.88 -14.95 -7.29
CA GLN A 23 -5.29 -14.72 -5.98
C GLN A 23 -3.85 -14.21 -6.08
N ASN A 24 -3.03 -14.78 -6.96
CA ASN A 24 -1.65 -14.33 -7.14
C ASN A 24 -1.56 -12.95 -7.76
N LEU A 25 -2.44 -12.63 -8.72
CA LEU A 25 -2.50 -11.29 -9.29
C LEU A 25 -2.82 -10.24 -8.23
N TYR A 26 -3.67 -10.60 -7.28
CA TYR A 26 -4.03 -9.72 -6.17
C TYR A 26 -2.92 -9.62 -5.13
N ASN A 27 -2.37 -10.74 -4.69
CA ASN A 27 -1.40 -10.81 -3.58
C ASN A 27 0.04 -10.55 -3.99
N THR A 28 0.41 -10.93 -5.22
CA THR A 28 1.81 -10.85 -5.71
C THR A 28 1.87 -10.29 -7.13
N PRO A 29 1.41 -9.05 -7.35
CA PRO A 29 1.50 -8.44 -8.66
C PRO A 29 2.96 -8.21 -9.06
N ASN A 30 3.30 -8.48 -10.32
CA ASN A 30 4.68 -8.36 -10.82
C ASN A 30 5.15 -6.91 -10.98
N ASN A 31 4.21 -6.00 -11.21
CA ASN A 31 4.53 -4.59 -11.46
C ASN A 31 3.38 -3.67 -11.05
N ILE A 32 3.63 -2.37 -11.13
CA ILE A 32 2.67 -1.33 -10.75
C ILE A 32 1.39 -1.43 -11.58
N PHE A 33 1.48 -1.72 -12.87
CA PHE A 33 0.30 -1.82 -13.73
C PHE A 33 -0.66 -2.90 -13.23
N VAL A 34 -0.15 -4.10 -12.96
CA VAL A 34 -0.97 -5.22 -12.45
C VAL A 34 -1.55 -4.86 -11.07
N ALA A 35 -0.73 -4.28 -10.20
CA ALA A 35 -1.16 -3.88 -8.85
C ALA A 35 -2.32 -2.88 -8.89
N GLY A 36 -2.22 -1.88 -9.76
CA GLY A 36 -3.26 -0.86 -9.90
C GLY A 36 -4.49 -1.32 -10.68
N PHE A 37 -4.33 -2.33 -11.54
CA PHE A 37 -5.41 -2.85 -12.38
C PHE A 37 -6.35 -3.78 -11.59
N ILE A 38 -5.82 -4.54 -10.64
CA ILE A 38 -6.55 -5.53 -9.86
C ILE A 38 -6.99 -4.94 -8.53
N GLY A 39 -8.29 -5.01 -8.25
CA GLY A 39 -8.88 -4.58 -6.98
C GLY A 39 -9.75 -3.33 -7.12
N SER A 40 -10.70 -3.18 -6.19
CA SER A 40 -11.60 -2.03 -6.10
C SER A 40 -11.91 -1.76 -4.61
N PRO A 41 -11.55 -0.56 -4.08
CA PRO A 41 -10.78 0.47 -4.76
C PRO A 41 -9.35 0.04 -5.11
N GLN A 42 -8.69 0.81 -5.96
CA GLN A 42 -7.35 0.49 -6.41
C GLN A 42 -6.32 0.58 -5.28
N MET A 43 -5.19 -0.12 -5.46
CA MET A 43 -4.06 -0.02 -4.53
C MET A 43 -3.58 1.43 -4.40
N ASN A 44 -3.28 1.86 -3.18
CA ASN A 44 -2.61 3.12 -2.95
C ASN A 44 -1.16 2.98 -3.42
N LEU A 45 -0.71 3.90 -4.24
CA LEU A 45 0.66 3.93 -4.77
C LEU A 45 1.30 5.26 -4.41
N ILE A 46 2.35 5.22 -3.62
CA ILE A 46 2.96 6.41 -3.01
C ILE A 46 4.47 6.34 -3.18
N ASP A 47 5.09 7.40 -3.69
CA ASP A 47 6.54 7.49 -3.75
C ASP A 47 7.10 7.59 -2.32
N ALA A 48 8.21 6.92 -2.08
CA ALA A 48 8.88 6.92 -0.79
C ALA A 48 10.40 6.93 -0.96
N GLU A 49 11.07 7.70 -0.11
CA GLU A 49 12.52 7.66 -0.02
C GLU A 49 12.94 6.57 0.98
N VAL A 50 13.90 5.73 0.58
CA VAL A 50 14.41 4.66 1.43
C VAL A 50 15.56 5.18 2.27
N LYS A 51 15.43 5.09 3.60
CA LYS A 51 16.48 5.47 4.54
C LYS A 51 16.91 4.30 5.39
N ALA A 52 18.19 4.22 5.67
CA ALA A 52 18.74 3.20 6.57
C ALA A 52 18.27 3.43 8.01
N ASN A 53 17.91 2.35 8.69
CA ASN A 53 17.55 2.34 10.12
C ASN A 53 18.09 1.05 10.74
N GLY A 54 19.39 1.03 11.05
CA GLY A 54 20.06 -0.18 11.53
C GLY A 54 20.02 -1.30 10.49
N SER A 55 19.48 -2.45 10.85
CA SER A 55 19.29 -3.59 9.94
C SER A 55 18.00 -3.51 9.14
N GLN A 56 17.16 -2.52 9.41
CA GLN A 56 15.89 -2.28 8.73
C GLN A 56 16.00 -1.01 7.88
N VAL A 57 14.95 -0.72 7.12
CA VAL A 57 14.83 0.52 6.38
C VAL A 57 13.55 1.23 6.76
N ASP A 58 13.59 2.55 6.71
CA ASP A 58 12.42 3.41 6.80
C ASP A 58 12.03 3.86 5.40
N LEU A 59 10.73 3.93 5.18
CA LEU A 59 10.14 4.50 3.98
C LEU A 59 9.54 5.85 4.34
N VAL A 60 10.10 6.92 3.79
CA VAL A 60 9.62 8.28 4.01
C VAL A 60 8.64 8.62 2.90
N LEU A 61 7.35 8.63 3.24
CA LEU A 61 6.28 8.87 2.28
C LEU A 61 5.94 10.36 2.15
N SER A 62 6.20 11.14 3.20
CA SER A 62 6.03 12.59 3.21
C SER A 62 6.83 13.19 4.36
N ASP A 63 6.78 14.51 4.52
CA ASP A 63 7.44 15.20 5.63
C ASP A 63 6.97 14.73 6.99
N THR A 64 5.76 14.19 7.07
CA THR A 64 5.12 13.80 8.33
C THR A 64 4.85 12.30 8.44
N VAL A 65 5.04 11.52 7.38
CA VAL A 65 4.73 10.09 7.37
C VAL A 65 5.96 9.27 7.01
N THR A 66 6.43 8.49 7.97
CA THR A 66 7.52 7.54 7.82
C THR A 66 7.09 6.21 8.43
N ILE A 67 7.34 5.12 7.72
CA ILE A 67 7.06 3.76 8.20
C ILE A 67 8.34 2.93 8.16
N THR A 68 8.45 1.96 9.08
CA THR A 68 9.60 1.05 9.15
C THR A 68 9.20 -0.31 8.59
N LEU A 69 10.00 -0.85 7.68
CA LEU A 69 9.76 -2.16 7.09
C LEU A 69 10.28 -3.28 7.97
N PRO A 70 9.62 -4.46 7.94
CA PRO A 70 10.16 -5.67 8.57
C PRO A 70 11.52 -6.05 8.00
N ALA A 71 12.30 -6.80 8.77
CA ALA A 71 13.68 -7.16 8.42
C ALA A 71 13.80 -7.86 7.06
N GLU A 72 12.89 -8.77 6.73
CA GLU A 72 12.92 -9.51 5.46
C GLU A 72 12.73 -8.60 4.25
N LYS A 73 11.77 -7.69 4.32
CA LYS A 73 11.51 -6.72 3.25
C LYS A 73 12.63 -5.68 3.18
N SER A 74 13.12 -5.25 4.33
CA SER A 74 14.27 -4.33 4.42
C SER A 74 15.50 -4.90 3.74
N LYS A 75 15.78 -6.20 3.97
CA LYS A 75 16.93 -6.88 3.37
C LYS A 75 16.90 -6.80 1.84
N LYS A 76 15.75 -7.01 1.23
CA LYS A 76 15.63 -6.94 -0.24
C LYS A 76 15.95 -5.55 -0.78
N LEU A 77 15.56 -4.50 -0.06
CA LEU A 77 15.87 -3.14 -0.44
C LEU A 77 17.35 -2.80 -0.25
N ILE A 78 17.95 -3.27 0.84
CA ILE A 78 19.38 -3.08 1.11
C ILE A 78 20.23 -3.81 0.07
N ASP A 79 19.93 -5.09 -0.17
CA ASP A 79 20.67 -5.93 -1.13
C ASP A 79 20.54 -5.39 -2.56
N GLY A 80 19.43 -4.78 -2.90
CA GLY A 80 19.20 -4.16 -4.20
C GLY A 80 19.77 -2.75 -4.36
N ASN A 81 20.46 -2.23 -3.34
CA ASN A 81 21.05 -0.88 -3.32
C ASN A 81 20.01 0.24 -3.45
N TYR A 82 18.84 0.07 -2.83
CA TYR A 82 17.78 1.08 -2.86
C TYR A 82 17.88 2.13 -1.75
N VAL A 83 18.75 1.94 -0.77
CA VAL A 83 18.94 2.96 0.29
C VAL A 83 19.39 4.27 -0.33
N GLY A 84 18.70 5.35 -0.02
CA GLY A 84 18.92 6.69 -0.59
C GLY A 84 18.17 6.94 -1.89
N LYS A 85 17.44 5.94 -2.40
CA LYS A 85 16.66 6.06 -3.64
C LYS A 85 15.18 6.21 -3.35
N THR A 86 14.44 6.69 -4.34
CA THR A 86 12.99 6.74 -4.31
C THR A 86 12.42 5.45 -4.91
N VAL A 87 11.48 4.84 -4.20
CA VAL A 87 10.71 3.67 -4.64
C VAL A 87 9.23 4.00 -4.64
N VAL A 88 8.40 3.08 -5.12
CA VAL A 88 6.94 3.22 -5.04
C VAL A 88 6.41 2.20 -4.04
N VAL A 89 5.70 2.70 -3.04
CA VAL A 89 5.03 1.87 -2.03
C VAL A 89 3.61 1.58 -2.49
N GLY A 90 3.22 0.32 -2.48
CA GLY A 90 1.85 -0.10 -2.76
C GLY A 90 1.22 -0.74 -1.54
N ILE A 91 0.07 -0.22 -1.14
CA ILE A 91 -0.74 -0.77 -0.03
C ILE A 91 -2.21 -0.72 -0.41
N ARG A 92 -2.91 -1.83 -0.22
CA ARG A 92 -4.33 -1.88 -0.55
C ARG A 92 -5.16 -1.19 0.52
N PRO A 93 -6.30 -0.61 0.16
CA PRO A 93 -7.17 0.09 1.12
C PRO A 93 -7.57 -0.75 2.33
N GLU A 94 -7.81 -2.05 2.13
CA GLU A 94 -8.18 -2.96 3.22
C GLU A 94 -7.04 -3.26 4.20
N ASP A 95 -5.81 -2.92 3.84
CA ASP A 95 -4.64 -3.12 4.67
C ASP A 95 -4.21 -1.84 5.42
N VAL A 96 -5.04 -0.81 5.36
CA VAL A 96 -4.89 0.44 6.13
C VAL A 96 -6.12 0.59 7.02
N LYS A 97 -5.91 0.67 8.33
CA LYS A 97 -7.01 0.69 9.30
C LYS A 97 -6.80 1.73 10.40
N ASP A 98 -7.92 2.10 11.03
CA ASP A 98 -7.95 3.12 12.07
C ASP A 98 -8.32 2.58 13.47
N ASP A 99 -8.52 1.28 13.62
CA ASP A 99 -8.87 0.72 14.91
C ASP A 99 -7.66 0.57 15.85
N ALA A 100 -7.89 0.81 17.13
CA ALA A 100 -6.84 0.87 18.15
C ALA A 100 -6.05 -0.44 18.28
N GLU A 101 -6.73 -1.58 18.17
CA GLU A 101 -6.08 -2.89 18.25
C GLU A 101 -5.10 -3.12 17.10
N PHE A 102 -5.52 -2.80 15.89
CA PHE A 102 -4.67 -2.92 14.70
C PHE A 102 -3.47 -1.97 14.79
N ILE A 103 -3.70 -0.72 15.20
CA ILE A 103 -2.64 0.28 15.35
C ILE A 103 -1.60 -0.19 16.38
N ALA A 104 -2.05 -0.75 17.52
CA ALA A 104 -1.14 -1.27 18.54
C ALA A 104 -0.24 -2.39 18.04
N LYS A 105 -0.77 -3.26 17.15
CA LYS A 105 -0.03 -4.37 16.55
C LYS A 105 0.90 -3.91 15.42
N ASN A 106 0.67 -2.73 14.85
CA ASN A 106 1.40 -2.21 13.70
C ASN A 106 1.99 -0.83 14.00
N ALA A 107 2.56 -0.66 15.19
CA ALA A 107 3.08 0.62 15.67
C ALA A 107 4.16 1.22 14.77
N ASP A 108 4.96 0.38 14.11
CA ASP A 108 6.05 0.82 13.21
C ASP A 108 5.53 1.42 11.90
N SER A 109 4.26 1.25 11.60
CA SER A 109 3.61 1.81 10.42
C SER A 109 2.51 2.80 10.76
N LYS A 110 2.45 3.23 12.01
CA LYS A 110 1.46 4.20 12.49
C LYS A 110 1.72 5.58 11.90
N PHE A 111 0.67 6.24 11.43
CA PHE A 111 0.75 7.61 10.90
C PHE A 111 -0.57 8.34 11.14
N THR A 112 -0.54 9.66 11.02
CA THR A 112 -1.71 10.51 11.17
C THR A 112 -1.96 11.24 9.86
N ALA A 113 -3.21 11.31 9.44
CA ALA A 113 -3.62 12.02 8.23
C ALA A 113 -5.00 12.66 8.43
N THR A 114 -5.29 13.69 7.65
CA THR A 114 -6.58 14.34 7.65
C THR A 114 -7.53 13.63 6.69
N VAL A 115 -8.70 13.23 7.18
CA VAL A 115 -9.74 12.64 6.35
C VAL A 115 -10.40 13.72 5.51
N LYS A 116 -10.51 13.49 4.21
CA LYS A 116 -11.14 14.41 3.24
C LYS A 116 -12.53 13.98 2.86
N VAL A 117 -12.77 12.69 2.69
CA VAL A 117 -14.06 12.14 2.26
C VAL A 117 -14.37 10.89 3.08
N TYR A 118 -15.64 10.74 3.42
CA TYR A 118 -16.19 9.57 4.09
C TYR A 118 -17.26 8.98 3.17
N GLU A 119 -17.10 7.70 2.82
CA GLU A 119 -18.06 6.98 1.99
C GLU A 119 -18.55 5.72 2.71
N LEU A 120 -19.84 5.66 2.97
CA LEU A 120 -20.46 4.44 3.51
C LEU A 120 -20.91 3.56 2.34
N LEU A 121 -20.32 2.37 2.24
CA LEU A 121 -20.57 1.41 1.18
C LEU A 121 -21.09 0.10 1.78
N GLY A 122 -22.34 0.11 2.23
CA GLY A 122 -22.94 -1.06 2.87
C GLY A 122 -22.26 -1.43 4.17
N ALA A 123 -21.57 -2.58 4.21
CA ALA A 123 -20.89 -3.08 5.40
C ALA A 123 -19.49 -2.50 5.63
N GLU A 124 -19.04 -1.59 4.76
CA GLU A 124 -17.70 -1.02 4.80
C GLU A 124 -17.73 0.48 4.64
N VAL A 125 -16.68 1.13 5.15
CA VAL A 125 -16.47 2.57 4.98
C VAL A 125 -15.12 2.78 4.29
N ASN A 126 -15.13 3.60 3.24
CA ASN A 126 -13.90 4.09 2.65
C ASN A 126 -13.62 5.49 3.19
N LEU A 127 -12.45 5.68 3.77
CA LEU A 127 -11.94 6.99 4.18
C LEU A 127 -10.87 7.41 3.18
N HIS A 128 -11.08 8.58 2.56
CA HIS A 128 -10.08 9.17 1.67
C HIS A 128 -9.27 10.20 2.45
N TYR A 129 -7.96 10.09 2.37
CA TYR A 129 -7.01 10.94 3.09
C TYR A 129 -5.81 11.25 2.20
N GLU A 130 -4.96 12.15 2.63
CA GLU A 130 -3.77 12.51 1.87
C GLU A 130 -2.50 12.17 2.62
N ILE A 131 -1.51 11.64 1.89
CA ILE A 131 -0.13 11.55 2.32
C ILE A 131 0.66 12.42 1.36
N GLY A 132 1.20 13.55 1.84
CA GLY A 132 1.79 14.55 0.95
C GLY A 132 0.74 15.02 -0.07
N ASP A 133 1.05 14.89 -1.36
CA ASP A 133 0.15 15.28 -2.46
C ASP A 133 -0.69 14.12 -2.99
N VAL A 134 -0.56 12.93 -2.39
CA VAL A 134 -1.23 11.72 -2.89
C VAL A 134 -2.52 11.47 -2.11
N THR A 135 -3.62 11.33 -2.84
CA THR A 135 -4.89 10.91 -2.25
C THR A 135 -4.90 9.39 -2.09
N CYS A 136 -5.15 8.94 -0.87
CA CYS A 136 -5.16 7.53 -0.50
C CYS A 136 -6.53 7.13 0.03
N THR A 137 -6.79 5.83 0.05
CA THR A 137 -8.04 5.26 0.57
C THR A 137 -7.72 4.21 1.62
N ALA A 138 -8.44 4.25 2.74
CA ALA A 138 -8.45 3.19 3.75
C ALA A 138 -9.87 2.59 3.80
N LYS A 139 -9.94 1.28 3.84
CA LYS A 139 -11.20 0.56 4.02
C LYS A 139 -11.31 0.15 5.48
N VAL A 140 -12.25 0.74 6.19
CA VAL A 140 -12.36 0.60 7.64
C VAL A 140 -13.75 0.09 8.05
N ASN A 141 -13.87 -0.29 9.32
CA ASN A 141 -15.12 -0.76 9.88
C ASN A 141 -16.14 0.39 9.94
N PRO A 142 -17.45 0.14 9.67
CA PRO A 142 -18.50 1.15 9.79
C PRO A 142 -18.64 1.78 11.18
N ARG A 143 -18.06 1.17 12.21
CA ARG A 143 -18.04 1.73 13.57
C ARG A 143 -17.05 2.87 13.74
N THR A 144 -16.28 3.19 12.70
CA THR A 144 -15.35 4.32 12.76
C THR A 144 -16.07 5.61 13.12
N THR A 145 -15.42 6.42 13.96
CA THR A 145 -15.89 7.76 14.30
C THR A 145 -15.27 8.84 13.42
N ALA A 146 -14.39 8.45 12.51
CA ALA A 146 -13.71 9.38 11.61
C ALA A 146 -14.70 10.07 10.67
N ARG A 147 -14.55 11.38 10.51
CA ARG A 147 -15.37 12.20 9.61
C ARG A 147 -14.46 13.17 8.84
N PRO A 148 -14.94 13.72 7.70
CA PRO A 148 -14.18 14.73 6.97
C PRO A 148 -13.74 15.89 7.86
N GLY A 149 -12.47 16.25 7.74
CA GLY A 149 -11.84 17.29 8.55
C GLY A 149 -11.13 16.78 9.79
N ASP A 150 -11.38 15.53 10.20
CA ASP A 150 -10.70 14.94 11.38
C ASP A 150 -9.26 14.55 11.05
N GLU A 151 -8.37 14.76 12.02
CA GLU A 151 -7.06 14.10 12.00
C GLU A 151 -7.22 12.72 12.62
N VAL A 152 -6.89 11.70 11.84
CA VAL A 152 -7.08 10.30 12.22
C VAL A 152 -5.75 9.58 12.21
N THR A 153 -5.54 8.75 13.24
CA THR A 153 -4.39 7.86 13.29
C THR A 153 -4.74 6.56 12.56
N PHE A 154 -3.89 6.18 11.63
CA PHE A 154 -3.96 4.93 10.88
C PHE A 154 -2.71 4.10 11.12
N ALA A 155 -2.77 2.83 10.75
CA ALA A 155 -1.58 2.00 10.56
C ALA A 155 -1.74 1.15 9.30
N MET A 156 -0.61 0.73 8.74
CA MET A 156 -0.57 -0.16 7.58
C MET A 156 -0.16 -1.55 8.01
N ASP A 157 -0.73 -2.58 7.36
CA ASP A 157 -0.23 -3.93 7.49
C ASP A 157 1.02 -4.09 6.60
N VAL A 158 2.19 -3.89 7.20
CA VAL A 158 3.46 -3.90 6.48
C VAL A 158 3.82 -5.27 5.89
N GLU A 159 3.22 -6.35 6.39
CA GLU A 159 3.40 -7.68 5.80
C GLU A 159 2.73 -7.78 4.43
N ARG A 160 1.73 -6.95 4.15
CA ARG A 160 1.00 -6.91 2.88
C ARG A 160 1.39 -5.72 2.00
N LEU A 161 2.36 -4.93 2.43
CA LEU A 161 2.86 -3.80 1.69
C LEU A 161 3.80 -4.27 0.58
N HIS A 162 3.69 -3.66 -0.59
CA HIS A 162 4.55 -3.94 -1.73
C HIS A 162 5.48 -2.77 -1.99
N VAL A 163 6.67 -3.05 -2.50
CA VAL A 163 7.60 -2.02 -2.94
C VAL A 163 8.01 -2.30 -4.38
N PHE A 164 7.89 -1.28 -5.22
CA PHE A 164 8.22 -1.34 -6.65
C PHE A 164 9.38 -0.41 -6.98
N ASP A 165 10.19 -0.83 -7.93
CA ASP A 165 11.23 0.03 -8.51
C ASP A 165 10.59 1.21 -9.23
N LYS A 166 11.08 2.42 -8.97
CA LYS A 166 10.49 3.65 -9.52
C LYS A 166 10.63 3.74 -11.03
N GLU A 167 11.74 3.28 -11.58
CA GLU A 167 12.03 3.39 -13.01
C GLU A 167 11.42 2.24 -13.82
N THR A 168 11.67 1.00 -13.38
CA THR A 168 11.19 -0.19 -14.09
C THR A 168 9.75 -0.55 -13.76
N GLU A 169 9.24 -0.06 -12.63
CA GLU A 169 7.92 -0.38 -12.08
C GLU A 169 7.75 -1.86 -11.68
N ILE A 170 8.85 -2.61 -11.69
CA ILE A 170 8.86 -4.03 -11.31
C ILE A 170 8.92 -4.14 -9.78
N VAL A 171 8.23 -5.15 -9.25
CA VAL A 171 8.21 -5.39 -7.81
C VAL A 171 9.61 -5.72 -7.27
N ILE A 172 9.95 -5.12 -6.12
CA ILE A 172 11.18 -5.41 -5.38
C ILE A 172 10.85 -6.40 -4.27
N THR A 173 9.77 -6.18 -3.55
CA THR A 173 9.30 -7.08 -2.48
C THR A 173 7.78 -6.98 -2.33
N HIS A 174 7.20 -8.11 -1.97
CA HIS A 174 5.80 -8.22 -1.59
C HIS A 174 5.66 -8.24 -0.08
#